data_1755ad80116b762d8dade771bdf795ff
#
_entry.id   1755ad80116b762d8dade771bdf795ff
#
_cell.length_a   1.000
_cell.length_b   1.000
_cell.length_c   1.000
_cell.angle_alpha   90.00
_cell.angle_beta   90.00
_cell.angle_gamma   90.00
#
_symmetry.space_group_name_H-M   'P 1'
#
loop_
_entity.id
_entity.type
_entity.pdbx_description
1 polymer ?
#
loop_
_entity_poly.entity_id
_entity_poly.type
_entity_poly.pdbx_seq_one_letter_code
_entity_poly.pdbx_strand_id
1 'polypeptide(L)'
;MTAASSKYQVADDDSSAPGATPAAASTAGADSAPQESPDPTAATSQPAAPGAASVPATDVPAPPPTPSIGAPGGGAASYTVPEGKEALLAFLQQLQRQQPKGQTQVEMLEDYRAIHTARLQAADKLLKDSPEKQVRLVATQSKLEALRSLMGTGDRQAEKDLNGFGRAVAKDPDPEIANTGRLMLFDMSLDALANGETKETQPLLAELKKLIADNPDAPGVFMVTRKAAIVLQQLRHREAAWEACRIIGEAYANNQDPQVAAEARTIQEMAKAQALETELDLDGKLKAMLSDQPHSAPPVLEVLKALLALESPGDYVLNATAQLAQLMEISGNMKEAGEAFTLLEKAFQGSPNKELAEHAATRAANGRRRAALIGQPLTVDGTQADGSPFDWGAYQGKVVLVDFWATWCGPCLQEIPNLKKNYENYRDQGFEVVGVNLDEDPQTVQRFLALQPLPWTTVVSADANARGFEHPLAVKCGVDAIPFLVLIGRDGKVNALHVGGEKLEKKLALLLGSAAQPPTPAPSAAPTTPPAKPAAPGASG
;
A
#
# COMPACT_ATOMS: atom_id res chain seq x y z
N MET A 1 -0.57 3.34 -1.36
CA MET A 1 -0.92 3.97 -0.07
C MET A 1 -0.01 3.61 1.11
N THR A 2 0.96 2.74 0.97
CA THR A 2 1.80 2.23 2.07
C THR A 2 3.24 2.75 2.10
N ALA A 3 3.65 3.59 1.16
CA ALA A 3 5.04 4.02 1.05
C ALA A 3 5.40 5.32 1.81
N ALA A 4 4.44 6.11 2.26
CA ALA A 4 4.70 7.41 2.88
C ALA A 4 4.89 7.35 4.42
N SER A 5 4.37 6.33 5.10
CA SER A 5 4.50 6.19 6.56
C SER A 5 5.89 5.77 7.04
N SER A 6 6.75 5.26 6.16
CA SER A 6 8.08 4.73 6.54
C SER A 6 9.19 5.77 6.58
N LYS A 7 8.93 7.03 6.19
CA LYS A 7 9.98 8.05 6.12
C LYS A 7 10.39 8.68 7.46
N TYR A 8 9.64 8.47 8.51
CA TYR A 8 9.84 9.23 9.78
C TYR A 8 9.97 8.36 11.03
N GLN A 9 10.33 7.08 10.88
CA GLN A 9 10.84 6.30 12.01
C GLN A 9 12.36 6.47 12.07
N VAL A 10 12.81 7.15 13.11
CA VAL A 10 14.22 7.20 13.52
C VAL A 10 14.60 5.79 13.94
N ALA A 11 15.49 5.16 13.18
CA ALA A 11 16.12 3.92 13.55
C ALA A 11 17.47 4.25 14.21
N ASP A 12 17.56 3.98 15.48
CA ASP A 12 18.78 3.48 16.08
C ASP A 12 18.54 1.99 16.33
N ASP A 13 19.16 1.10 15.60
CA ASP A 13 19.98 0.02 16.16
C ASP A 13 20.67 -0.80 15.07
N ASP A 14 21.93 -0.99 15.30
CA ASP A 14 22.87 -1.80 14.53
C ASP A 14 22.79 -3.24 15.08
N SER A 15 22.37 -4.20 14.29
CA SER A 15 22.84 -5.58 14.42
C SER A 15 22.43 -6.47 13.24
N SER A 16 23.41 -7.05 12.69
CA SER A 16 23.61 -7.99 11.61
C SER A 16 22.69 -9.22 11.53
N ALA A 17 22.39 -9.54 10.29
CA ALA A 17 22.38 -10.86 9.58
C ALA A 17 21.02 -11.57 9.35
N PRO A 18 20.95 -12.64 8.51
CA PRO A 18 20.52 -12.52 7.13
C PRO A 18 19.28 -13.39 6.77
N GLY A 19 18.61 -13.02 5.69
CA GLY A 19 17.92 -14.00 4.85
C GLY A 19 16.47 -14.34 5.20
N ALA A 20 15.53 -13.74 4.46
CA ALA A 20 14.25 -14.38 4.12
C ALA A 20 13.62 -13.69 2.90
N THR A 21 13.38 -14.46 1.88
CA THR A 21 12.61 -14.17 0.66
C THR A 21 11.14 -13.86 0.99
N PRO A 22 10.49 -12.90 0.32
CA PRO A 22 9.06 -12.64 0.50
C PRO A 22 8.21 -13.60 -0.32
N ALA A 23 7.26 -14.23 0.35
CA ALA A 23 6.22 -15.05 -0.24
C ALA A 23 5.12 -14.20 -0.89
N ALA A 24 4.63 -14.66 -2.03
CA ALA A 24 3.54 -14.10 -2.79
C ALA A 24 2.21 -14.20 -2.03
N ALA A 25 1.41 -13.13 -2.09
CA ALA A 25 0.06 -13.10 -1.56
C ALA A 25 -0.91 -13.80 -2.51
N SER A 26 -1.60 -14.82 -1.99
CA SER A 26 -2.69 -15.54 -2.62
C SER A 26 -4.03 -14.85 -2.28
N THR A 27 -4.80 -14.51 -3.30
CA THR A 27 -6.21 -14.16 -3.17
C THR A 27 -7.06 -15.43 -3.17
N ALA A 28 -7.76 -15.71 -2.08
CA ALA A 28 -8.74 -16.79 -2.01
C ALA A 28 -10.15 -16.25 -2.31
N GLY A 29 -10.83 -16.94 -3.23
CA GLY A 29 -12.23 -16.69 -3.59
C GLY A 29 -13.20 -17.23 -2.54
N ALA A 30 -14.34 -16.57 -2.44
CA ALA A 30 -15.47 -16.97 -1.62
C ALA A 30 -16.37 -17.92 -2.38
N ASP A 31 -16.80 -18.94 -1.66
CA ASP A 31 -17.74 -19.97 -2.08
C ASP A 31 -19.18 -19.55 -1.73
N SER A 32 -20.11 -19.82 -2.65
CA SER A 32 -21.52 -19.47 -2.56
C SER A 32 -22.36 -20.70 -2.34
N ALA A 33 -23.36 -20.61 -1.49
CA ALA A 33 -24.47 -21.57 -1.40
C ALA A 33 -25.83 -20.87 -1.57
N PRO A 34 -26.91 -21.59 -1.94
CA PRO A 34 -27.97 -21.08 -2.79
C PRO A 34 -29.23 -20.66 -2.02
N GLN A 35 -30.01 -19.76 -2.59
CA GLN A 35 -31.43 -19.61 -2.21
C GLN A 35 -32.38 -19.28 -3.38
N GLU A 36 -33.52 -19.82 -3.20
CA GLU A 36 -34.71 -19.95 -4.04
C GLU A 36 -35.33 -18.65 -4.56
N SER A 37 -35.93 -18.82 -5.73
CA SER A 37 -36.83 -17.87 -6.37
C SER A 37 -38.23 -17.82 -5.70
N PRO A 38 -38.99 -16.74 -5.91
CA PRO A 38 -40.29 -16.90 -6.61
C PRO A 38 -40.55 -15.86 -7.72
N ASP A 39 -41.14 -16.34 -8.78
CA ASP A 39 -41.84 -15.70 -9.88
C ASP A 39 -43.30 -15.36 -9.45
N PRO A 40 -44.16 -14.66 -10.26
CA PRO A 40 -43.97 -13.83 -11.45
C PRO A 40 -44.84 -12.54 -11.52
N THR A 41 -44.75 -11.88 -12.68
CA THR A 41 -45.72 -10.97 -13.35
C THR A 41 -45.68 -9.48 -13.00
N ALA A 42 -45.18 -8.67 -13.94
CA ALA A 42 -45.97 -7.60 -14.61
C ALA A 42 -45.16 -6.99 -15.78
N ALA A 43 -45.81 -6.98 -16.92
CA ALA A 43 -45.34 -6.44 -18.17
C ALA A 43 -45.29 -4.90 -18.17
N THR A 44 -44.25 -4.32 -18.78
CA THR A 44 -44.35 -3.04 -19.50
C THR A 44 -43.36 -3.01 -20.66
N SER A 45 -43.87 -2.68 -21.79
CA SER A 45 -43.37 -2.58 -23.14
C SER A 45 -42.22 -1.57 -23.30
N GLN A 46 -41.15 -1.98 -24.00
CA GLN A 46 -40.22 -1.07 -24.67
C GLN A 46 -40.32 -1.23 -26.21
N PRO A 47 -40.11 -0.14 -26.97
CA PRO A 47 -40.26 -0.17 -28.42
C PRO A 47 -39.04 -0.73 -29.15
N ALA A 48 -39.29 -1.38 -30.25
CA ALA A 48 -38.37 -2.04 -31.15
C ALA A 48 -37.40 -1.06 -31.87
N ALA A 49 -36.13 -1.45 -31.95
CA ALA A 49 -35.18 -0.86 -32.89
C ALA A 49 -35.18 -1.60 -34.23
N PRO A 50 -34.92 -0.94 -35.36
CA PRO A 50 -35.14 -1.50 -36.69
C PRO A 50 -33.97 -2.34 -37.20
N GLY A 51 -34.32 -3.44 -37.82
CA GLY A 51 -33.74 -4.16 -38.95
C GLY A 51 -32.23 -4.30 -39.06
N ALA A 52 -31.72 -5.48 -38.69
CA ALA A 52 -30.45 -5.97 -39.23
C ALA A 52 -30.74 -7.03 -40.28
N ALA A 53 -30.28 -6.79 -41.50
CA ALA A 53 -30.41 -7.69 -42.64
C ALA A 53 -29.62 -8.99 -42.39
N SER A 54 -30.23 -10.11 -42.68
CA SER A 54 -29.66 -11.45 -42.70
C SER A 54 -28.60 -11.56 -43.81
N VAL A 55 -27.33 -11.84 -43.39
CA VAL A 55 -26.26 -12.25 -44.29
C VAL A 55 -26.29 -13.78 -44.42
N PRO A 56 -26.18 -14.36 -45.62
CA PRO A 56 -26.21 -15.81 -45.80
C PRO A 56 -24.96 -16.46 -45.19
N ALA A 57 -25.15 -17.62 -44.59
CA ALA A 57 -24.09 -18.46 -44.03
C ALA A 57 -23.13 -18.88 -45.15
N THR A 58 -21.93 -18.34 -45.12
CA THR A 58 -20.77 -18.86 -45.88
C THR A 58 -20.07 -19.90 -45.02
N ASP A 59 -19.72 -21.03 -45.65
CA ASP A 59 -18.97 -22.16 -45.12
C ASP A 59 -17.81 -21.69 -44.23
N VAL A 60 -17.93 -21.90 -42.93
CA VAL A 60 -16.82 -21.79 -41.98
C VAL A 60 -16.11 -23.14 -42.03
N PRO A 61 -14.85 -23.26 -42.47
CA PRO A 61 -14.13 -24.51 -42.41
C PRO A 61 -14.02 -24.97 -40.95
N ALA A 62 -14.20 -26.27 -40.75
CA ALA A 62 -14.11 -26.89 -39.44
C ALA A 62 -12.75 -26.51 -38.77
N PRO A 63 -12.75 -26.20 -37.46
CA PRO A 63 -11.51 -25.88 -36.75
C PRO A 63 -10.55 -27.06 -36.89
N PRO A 64 -9.24 -26.82 -37.10
CA PRO A 64 -8.22 -27.87 -37.20
C PRO A 64 -8.27 -28.72 -35.91
N PRO A 65 -7.95 -30.02 -36.01
CA PRO A 65 -7.98 -30.91 -34.86
C PRO A 65 -7.07 -30.38 -33.76
N THR A 66 -7.61 -30.27 -32.55
CA THR A 66 -6.85 -29.90 -31.36
C THR A 66 -5.68 -30.87 -31.18
N PRO A 67 -4.44 -30.35 -31.05
CA PRO A 67 -3.30 -31.23 -30.77
C PRO A 67 -3.59 -31.99 -29.46
N SER A 68 -3.45 -33.31 -29.51
CA SER A 68 -3.66 -34.17 -28.35
C SER A 68 -2.61 -33.89 -27.29
N ILE A 69 -3.06 -33.37 -26.15
CA ILE A 69 -2.25 -33.31 -24.93
C ILE A 69 -2.24 -34.77 -24.39
N GLY A 70 -1.06 -35.35 -24.25
CA GLY A 70 -0.89 -36.67 -23.65
C GLY A 70 -1.54 -36.71 -22.25
N ALA A 71 -2.25 -37.81 -21.94
CA ALA A 71 -2.88 -38.05 -20.66
C ALA A 71 -1.88 -37.96 -19.50
N PRO A 72 -2.25 -37.48 -18.29
CA PRO A 72 -1.34 -37.35 -17.18
C PRO A 72 -0.98 -38.70 -16.57
N GLY A 73 0.14 -39.23 -16.98
CA GLY A 73 0.86 -40.28 -16.28
C GLY A 73 2.06 -39.65 -15.61
N GLY A 74 2.33 -39.95 -14.34
CA GLY A 74 3.32 -39.29 -13.46
C GLY A 74 4.76 -39.28 -13.98
N GLY A 75 5.03 -38.35 -14.89
CA GLY A 75 6.31 -37.98 -15.45
C GLY A 75 6.20 -36.58 -15.97
N ALA A 76 7.31 -35.82 -16.05
CA ALA A 76 7.36 -34.44 -16.53
C ALA A 76 6.49 -34.26 -17.78
N ALA A 77 5.56 -33.32 -17.76
CA ALA A 77 4.65 -33.07 -18.88
C ALA A 77 5.46 -32.73 -20.13
N SER A 78 5.28 -33.51 -21.20
CA SER A 78 5.93 -33.23 -22.47
C SER A 78 4.92 -32.64 -23.45
N TYR A 79 5.24 -31.46 -23.99
CA TYR A 79 4.44 -30.78 -25.00
C TYR A 79 5.01 -31.09 -26.39
N THR A 80 4.24 -31.77 -27.22
CA THR A 80 4.67 -32.10 -28.61
C THR A 80 4.47 -30.87 -29.49
N VAL A 81 5.56 -30.30 -30.00
CA VAL A 81 5.53 -29.14 -30.90
C VAL A 81 5.07 -29.57 -32.29
N PRO A 82 3.96 -29.02 -32.80
CA PRO A 82 3.43 -29.41 -34.10
C PRO A 82 4.30 -28.91 -35.26
N GLU A 83 3.97 -29.36 -36.47
CA GLU A 83 4.57 -28.89 -37.72
C GLU A 83 3.59 -27.99 -38.48
N GLY A 84 4.10 -27.04 -39.23
CA GLY A 84 3.33 -26.11 -40.05
C GLY A 84 2.95 -24.81 -39.32
N LYS A 85 2.90 -23.73 -40.09
CA LYS A 85 2.76 -22.35 -39.60
C LYS A 85 1.50 -22.15 -38.75
N GLU A 86 0.34 -22.54 -39.28
CA GLU A 86 -0.97 -22.34 -38.61
C GLU A 86 -1.04 -23.15 -37.31
N ALA A 87 -0.55 -24.38 -37.32
CA ALA A 87 -0.53 -25.25 -36.14
C ALA A 87 0.42 -24.68 -35.06
N LEU A 88 1.57 -24.15 -35.43
CA LEU A 88 2.53 -23.53 -34.52
C LEU A 88 1.96 -22.25 -33.88
N LEU A 89 1.28 -21.40 -34.65
CA LEU A 89 0.63 -20.19 -34.13
C LEU A 89 -0.50 -20.55 -33.13
N ALA A 90 -1.35 -21.52 -33.48
CA ALA A 90 -2.40 -22.01 -32.59
C ALA A 90 -1.81 -22.60 -31.31
N PHE A 91 -0.72 -23.35 -31.42
CA PHE A 91 -0.01 -23.95 -30.30
C PHE A 91 0.58 -22.89 -29.34
N LEU A 92 1.21 -21.83 -29.88
CA LEU A 92 1.70 -20.71 -29.08
C LEU A 92 0.57 -20.02 -28.31
N GLN A 93 -0.59 -19.78 -28.95
CA GLN A 93 -1.76 -19.20 -28.28
C GLN A 93 -2.31 -20.12 -27.19
N GLN A 94 -2.34 -21.43 -27.42
CA GLN A 94 -2.76 -22.41 -26.43
C GLN A 94 -1.82 -22.40 -25.21
N LEU A 95 -0.51 -22.45 -25.43
CA LEU A 95 0.49 -22.43 -24.34
C LEU A 95 0.53 -21.11 -23.57
N GLN A 96 0.17 -19.99 -24.20
CA GLN A 96 0.09 -18.69 -23.53
C GLN A 96 -1.02 -18.67 -22.46
N ARG A 97 -2.10 -19.42 -22.66
CA ARG A 97 -3.23 -19.55 -21.71
C ARG A 97 -3.07 -20.72 -20.74
N GLN A 98 -2.05 -21.56 -20.96
CA GLN A 98 -1.84 -22.76 -20.16
C GLN A 98 -1.24 -22.38 -18.81
N GLN A 99 -1.90 -22.80 -17.73
CA GLN A 99 -1.34 -22.74 -16.38
C GLN A 99 -0.56 -24.01 -16.05
N PRO A 100 0.54 -23.91 -15.29
CA PRO A 100 1.30 -25.06 -14.84
C PRO A 100 0.43 -26.01 -14.02
N LYS A 101 0.61 -27.31 -14.21
CA LYS A 101 -0.12 -28.37 -13.51
C LYS A 101 0.85 -29.16 -12.64
N GLY A 102 0.39 -29.55 -11.45
CA GLY A 102 1.17 -30.35 -10.51
C GLY A 102 0.50 -30.38 -9.15
N GLN A 103 0.78 -31.39 -8.35
CA GLN A 103 0.34 -31.50 -6.97
C GLN A 103 1.35 -30.92 -5.98
N THR A 104 2.59 -30.79 -6.41
CA THR A 104 3.71 -30.23 -5.64
C THR A 104 4.30 -29.01 -6.34
N GLN A 105 5.00 -28.17 -5.58
CA GLN A 105 5.73 -27.02 -6.15
C GLN A 105 6.78 -27.45 -7.19
N VAL A 106 7.41 -28.60 -6.99
CA VAL A 106 8.41 -29.14 -7.92
C VAL A 106 7.76 -29.53 -9.23
N GLU A 107 6.67 -30.28 -9.19
CA GLU A 107 5.90 -30.67 -10.40
C GLU A 107 5.37 -29.44 -11.14
N MET A 108 4.86 -28.44 -10.43
CA MET A 108 4.42 -27.19 -11.04
C MET A 108 5.57 -26.44 -11.72
N LEU A 109 6.76 -26.43 -11.12
CA LEU A 109 7.94 -25.80 -11.71
C LEU A 109 8.46 -26.57 -12.94
N GLU A 110 8.41 -27.90 -12.91
CA GLU A 110 8.79 -28.74 -14.05
C GLU A 110 7.82 -28.54 -15.23
N ASP A 111 6.52 -28.55 -14.99
CA ASP A 111 5.52 -28.26 -16.02
C ASP A 111 5.64 -26.83 -16.55
N TYR A 112 5.88 -25.85 -15.70
CA TYR A 112 6.17 -24.46 -16.09
C TYR A 112 7.37 -24.41 -17.07
N ARG A 113 8.47 -25.07 -16.73
CA ARG A 113 9.63 -25.15 -17.61
C ARG A 113 9.32 -25.87 -18.93
N ALA A 114 8.54 -26.96 -18.90
CA ALA A 114 8.14 -27.69 -20.10
C ALA A 114 7.27 -26.82 -21.03
N ILE A 115 6.31 -26.06 -20.49
CA ILE A 115 5.50 -25.08 -21.25
C ILE A 115 6.39 -24.08 -21.98
N HIS A 116 7.31 -23.43 -21.26
CA HIS A 116 8.15 -22.38 -21.84
C HIS A 116 9.21 -22.94 -22.80
N THR A 117 9.71 -24.15 -22.56
CA THR A 117 10.58 -24.84 -23.51
C THR A 117 9.86 -25.19 -24.82
N ALA A 118 8.62 -25.64 -24.74
CA ALA A 118 7.79 -25.89 -25.92
C ALA A 118 7.46 -24.60 -26.69
N ARG A 119 7.17 -23.50 -25.96
CA ARG A 119 6.98 -22.16 -26.58
C ARG A 119 8.25 -21.71 -27.32
N LEU A 120 9.42 -21.88 -26.70
CA LEU A 120 10.71 -21.55 -27.31
C LEU A 120 10.94 -22.31 -28.62
N GLN A 121 10.74 -23.64 -28.61
CA GLN A 121 10.88 -24.48 -29.77
C GLN A 121 9.90 -24.14 -30.90
N ALA A 122 8.64 -23.84 -30.58
CA ALA A 122 7.64 -23.45 -31.56
C ALA A 122 7.98 -22.08 -32.19
N ALA A 123 8.43 -21.13 -31.37
CA ALA A 123 8.86 -19.82 -31.83
C ALA A 123 10.10 -19.92 -32.76
N ASP A 124 11.07 -20.76 -32.42
CA ASP A 124 12.26 -21.00 -33.23
C ASP A 124 11.92 -21.57 -34.62
N LYS A 125 10.99 -22.55 -34.69
CA LYS A 125 10.50 -23.07 -35.97
C LYS A 125 9.85 -21.94 -36.82
N LEU A 126 8.97 -21.14 -36.23
CA LEU A 126 8.32 -20.03 -36.94
C LEU A 126 9.33 -18.99 -37.45
N LEU A 127 10.31 -18.62 -36.63
CA LEU A 127 11.35 -17.65 -37.01
C LEU A 127 12.23 -18.16 -38.16
N LYS A 128 12.45 -19.51 -38.23
CA LYS A 128 13.23 -20.15 -39.29
C LYS A 128 12.46 -20.23 -40.61
N ASP A 129 11.17 -20.58 -40.54
CA ASP A 129 10.41 -21.04 -41.70
C ASP A 129 9.45 -19.99 -42.27
N SER A 130 9.19 -18.87 -41.56
CA SER A 130 8.20 -17.87 -41.95
C SER A 130 8.79 -16.46 -42.04
N PRO A 131 8.92 -15.90 -43.28
CA PRO A 131 9.44 -14.54 -43.46
C PRO A 131 8.38 -13.45 -43.21
N GLU A 132 7.12 -13.79 -43.06
CA GLU A 132 6.02 -12.85 -42.90
C GLU A 132 6.17 -12.02 -41.61
N LYS A 133 6.07 -10.69 -41.73
CA LYS A 133 6.28 -9.74 -40.62
C LYS A 133 5.47 -10.13 -39.38
N GLN A 134 4.16 -10.36 -39.54
CA GLN A 134 3.27 -10.63 -38.40
C GLN A 134 3.62 -11.93 -37.67
N VAL A 135 4.01 -12.97 -38.43
CA VAL A 135 4.47 -14.26 -37.86
C VAL A 135 5.79 -14.07 -37.12
N ARG A 136 6.73 -13.34 -37.73
CA ARG A 136 8.03 -13.01 -37.09
C ARG A 136 7.83 -12.24 -35.80
N LEU A 137 6.90 -11.25 -35.77
CA LEU A 137 6.63 -10.46 -34.57
C LEU A 137 6.11 -11.35 -33.44
N VAL A 138 5.06 -12.17 -33.70
CA VAL A 138 4.50 -13.11 -32.73
C VAL A 138 5.54 -14.11 -32.23
N ALA A 139 6.33 -14.67 -33.14
CA ALA A 139 7.38 -15.63 -32.78
C ALA A 139 8.49 -14.98 -31.96
N THR A 140 8.90 -13.76 -32.29
CA THR A 140 9.91 -12.99 -31.56
C THR A 140 9.43 -12.70 -30.14
N GLN A 141 8.21 -12.20 -29.97
CA GLN A 141 7.62 -11.94 -28.66
C GLN A 141 7.54 -13.23 -27.82
N SER A 142 7.01 -14.31 -28.43
CA SER A 142 6.90 -15.62 -27.73
C SER A 142 8.27 -16.19 -27.31
N LYS A 143 9.32 -16.01 -28.14
CA LYS A 143 10.68 -16.44 -27.81
C LYS A 143 11.27 -15.61 -26.66
N LEU A 144 11.17 -14.31 -26.70
CA LEU A 144 11.66 -13.41 -25.65
C LEU A 144 10.98 -13.72 -24.30
N GLU A 145 9.64 -13.84 -24.31
CA GLU A 145 8.88 -14.19 -23.12
C GLU A 145 9.22 -15.59 -22.57
N ALA A 146 9.38 -16.60 -23.44
CA ALA A 146 9.74 -17.93 -23.03
C ALA A 146 11.14 -17.98 -22.39
N LEU A 147 12.12 -17.31 -22.99
CA LEU A 147 13.48 -17.22 -22.44
C LEU A 147 13.48 -16.48 -21.09
N ARG A 148 12.71 -15.39 -20.97
CA ARG A 148 12.57 -14.64 -19.71
C ARG A 148 11.96 -15.51 -18.60
N SER A 149 10.92 -16.28 -18.95
CA SER A 149 10.26 -17.18 -18.01
C SER A 149 11.20 -18.29 -17.52
N LEU A 150 11.98 -18.88 -18.44
CA LEU A 150 12.99 -19.88 -18.09
C LEU A 150 14.11 -19.29 -17.23
N MET A 151 14.61 -18.08 -17.55
CA MET A 151 15.57 -17.34 -16.71
C MET A 151 15.05 -17.16 -15.29
N GLY A 152 13.78 -16.80 -15.11
CA GLY A 152 13.13 -16.67 -13.81
C GLY A 152 13.10 -17.96 -12.98
N THR A 153 13.30 -19.13 -13.60
CA THR A 153 13.46 -20.42 -12.90
C THR A 153 14.90 -20.74 -12.52
N GLY A 154 15.84 -19.81 -12.74
CA GLY A 154 17.27 -20.00 -12.48
C GLY A 154 18.06 -20.64 -13.63
N ASP A 155 17.50 -20.71 -14.85
CA ASP A 155 18.19 -21.21 -16.05
C ASP A 155 19.17 -20.14 -16.57
N ARG A 156 20.47 -20.34 -16.28
CA ARG A 156 21.55 -19.45 -16.73
C ARG A 156 21.79 -19.47 -18.24
N GLN A 157 21.41 -20.56 -18.93
CA GLN A 157 21.53 -20.60 -20.38
C GLN A 157 20.44 -19.73 -21.02
N ALA A 158 19.21 -19.81 -20.51
CA ALA A 158 18.12 -18.95 -20.95
C ALA A 158 18.44 -17.46 -20.78
N GLU A 159 19.15 -17.08 -19.72
CA GLU A 159 19.61 -15.70 -19.50
C GLU A 159 20.58 -15.23 -20.62
N LYS A 160 21.58 -16.06 -20.97
CA LYS A 160 22.53 -15.77 -22.05
C LYS A 160 21.84 -15.68 -23.41
N ASP A 161 20.92 -16.61 -23.66
CA ASP A 161 20.17 -16.68 -24.90
C ASP A 161 19.20 -15.49 -25.03
N LEU A 162 18.57 -15.08 -23.94
CA LEU A 162 17.72 -13.87 -23.88
C LEU A 162 18.51 -12.62 -24.22
N ASN A 163 19.66 -12.42 -23.60
CA ASN A 163 20.55 -11.30 -23.88
C ASN A 163 21.03 -11.30 -25.33
N GLY A 164 21.48 -12.45 -25.81
CA GLY A 164 21.97 -12.59 -27.20
C GLY A 164 20.86 -12.34 -28.23
N PHE A 165 19.73 -12.98 -28.06
CA PHE A 165 18.58 -12.83 -28.94
C PHE A 165 17.97 -11.44 -28.86
N GLY A 166 17.79 -10.85 -27.67
CA GLY A 166 17.30 -9.49 -27.48
C GLY A 166 18.15 -8.46 -28.21
N ARG A 167 19.49 -8.57 -28.13
CA ARG A 167 20.43 -7.70 -28.87
C ARG A 167 20.37 -7.88 -30.39
N ALA A 168 20.11 -9.08 -30.86
CA ALA A 168 19.93 -9.34 -32.28
C ALA A 168 18.61 -8.71 -32.78
N VAL A 169 17.52 -8.95 -32.06
CA VAL A 169 16.20 -8.43 -32.34
C VAL A 169 16.17 -6.88 -32.30
N ALA A 170 16.86 -6.26 -31.34
CA ALA A 170 16.96 -4.80 -31.25
C ALA A 170 17.59 -4.12 -32.47
N LYS A 171 18.24 -4.89 -33.37
CA LYS A 171 18.85 -4.44 -34.62
C LYS A 171 18.04 -4.88 -35.83
N ASP A 172 16.87 -5.47 -35.66
CA ASP A 172 16.01 -5.91 -36.77
C ASP A 172 15.67 -4.71 -37.67
N PRO A 173 15.67 -4.89 -39.03
CA PRO A 173 15.30 -3.82 -39.93
C PRO A 173 13.83 -3.36 -39.79
N ASP A 174 12.94 -4.23 -39.29
CA ASP A 174 11.58 -3.84 -38.97
C ASP A 174 11.53 -3.15 -37.60
N PRO A 175 11.09 -1.88 -37.52
CA PRO A 175 11.13 -1.10 -36.28
C PRO A 175 10.24 -1.67 -35.17
N GLU A 176 9.14 -2.34 -35.53
CA GLU A 176 8.22 -2.94 -34.53
C GLU A 176 8.86 -4.17 -33.89
N ILE A 177 9.53 -5.01 -34.69
CA ILE A 177 10.30 -6.15 -34.19
C ILE A 177 11.49 -5.66 -33.36
N ALA A 178 12.24 -4.67 -33.85
CA ALA A 178 13.37 -4.10 -33.14
C ALA A 178 12.96 -3.54 -31.76
N ASN A 179 11.78 -2.91 -31.69
CA ASN A 179 11.26 -2.36 -30.45
C ASN A 179 11.00 -3.45 -29.38
N THR A 180 10.52 -4.63 -29.78
CA THR A 180 10.31 -5.74 -28.80
C THR A 180 11.62 -6.16 -28.14
N GLY A 181 12.72 -6.21 -28.90
CA GLY A 181 14.05 -6.49 -28.35
C GLY A 181 14.56 -5.40 -27.43
N ARG A 182 14.38 -4.12 -27.80
CA ARG A 182 14.78 -2.97 -26.96
C ARG A 182 14.01 -2.92 -25.64
N LEU A 183 12.69 -3.11 -25.68
CA LEU A 183 11.86 -3.18 -24.49
C LEU A 183 12.30 -4.29 -23.54
N MET A 184 12.59 -5.47 -24.08
CA MET A 184 13.05 -6.60 -23.27
C MET A 184 14.41 -6.30 -22.61
N LEU A 185 15.38 -5.74 -23.36
CA LEU A 185 16.69 -5.39 -22.81
C LEU A 185 16.59 -4.32 -21.72
N PHE A 186 15.75 -3.31 -21.94
CA PHE A 186 15.49 -2.26 -20.95
C PHE A 186 14.86 -2.84 -19.66
N ASP A 187 13.90 -3.73 -19.80
CA ASP A 187 13.26 -4.38 -18.67
C ASP A 187 14.26 -5.27 -17.88
N MET A 188 15.19 -5.92 -18.57
CA MET A 188 16.30 -6.65 -17.92
C MET A 188 17.26 -5.70 -17.18
N SER A 189 17.51 -4.50 -17.73
CA SER A 189 18.32 -3.48 -17.04
C SER A 189 17.65 -3.00 -15.77
N LEU A 190 16.32 -2.89 -15.77
CA LEU A 190 15.54 -2.58 -14.57
C LEU A 190 15.60 -3.70 -13.53
N ASP A 191 15.48 -4.95 -13.95
CA ASP A 191 15.57 -6.10 -13.05
C ASP A 191 16.98 -6.20 -12.42
N ALA A 192 18.05 -5.95 -13.19
CA ALA A 192 19.42 -5.90 -12.68
C ALA A 192 19.61 -4.80 -11.61
N LEU A 193 18.99 -3.63 -11.81
CA LEU A 193 18.99 -2.57 -10.80
C LEU A 193 18.19 -2.99 -9.55
N ALA A 194 17.01 -3.60 -9.76
CA ALA A 194 16.15 -4.06 -8.66
C ALA A 194 16.80 -5.16 -7.80
N ASN A 195 17.57 -6.04 -8.44
CA ASN A 195 18.31 -7.12 -7.78
C ASN A 195 19.63 -6.65 -7.15
N GLY A 196 20.01 -5.39 -7.32
CA GLY A 196 21.26 -4.82 -6.79
C GLY A 196 22.53 -5.24 -7.55
N GLU A 197 22.39 -5.79 -8.76
CA GLU A 197 23.51 -6.16 -9.65
C GLU A 197 24.23 -4.93 -10.21
N THR A 198 23.52 -3.82 -10.30
CA THR A 198 24.05 -2.48 -10.61
C THR A 198 23.42 -1.44 -9.70
N LYS A 199 24.15 -0.34 -9.49
CA LYS A 199 23.65 0.86 -8.79
C LYS A 199 23.60 2.09 -9.72
N GLU A 200 24.01 1.92 -10.97
CA GLU A 200 24.12 3.01 -11.93
C GLU A 200 22.76 3.29 -12.58
N THR A 201 22.22 4.46 -12.35
CA THR A 201 20.92 4.89 -12.89
C THR A 201 21.03 5.72 -14.17
N GLN A 202 22.16 6.38 -14.41
CA GLN A 202 22.35 7.25 -15.58
C GLN A 202 22.26 6.52 -16.94
N PRO A 203 22.87 5.32 -17.12
CA PRO A 203 22.68 4.54 -18.33
C PRO A 203 21.22 4.19 -18.59
N LEU A 204 20.50 3.81 -17.54
CA LEU A 204 19.07 3.48 -17.60
C LEU A 204 18.22 4.69 -18.04
N LEU A 205 18.48 5.88 -17.50
CA LEU A 205 17.80 7.10 -17.89
C LEU A 205 18.09 7.50 -19.34
N ALA A 206 19.32 7.31 -19.81
CA ALA A 206 19.70 7.54 -21.19
C ALA A 206 18.97 6.60 -22.16
N GLU A 207 18.87 5.31 -21.79
CA GLU A 207 18.14 4.30 -22.55
C GLU A 207 16.63 4.57 -22.55
N LEU A 208 16.05 5.00 -21.42
CA LEU A 208 14.65 5.44 -21.31
C LEU A 208 14.35 6.60 -22.28
N LYS A 209 15.17 7.64 -22.27
CA LYS A 209 15.03 8.76 -23.24
C LYS A 209 15.05 8.28 -24.67
N LYS A 210 15.95 7.38 -25.00
CA LYS A 210 16.10 6.83 -26.35
C LYS A 210 14.89 5.97 -26.74
N LEU A 211 14.39 5.11 -25.86
CA LEU A 211 13.20 4.29 -26.11
C LEU A 211 11.99 5.14 -26.49
N ILE A 212 11.76 6.21 -25.73
CA ILE A 212 10.65 7.13 -25.95
C ILE A 212 10.85 7.90 -27.26
N ALA A 213 12.07 8.42 -27.52
CA ALA A 213 12.35 9.21 -28.72
C ALA A 213 12.23 8.37 -30.00
N ASP A 214 12.69 7.12 -29.96
CA ASP A 214 12.69 6.24 -31.13
C ASP A 214 11.27 5.74 -31.49
N ASN A 215 10.39 5.54 -30.50
CA ASN A 215 9.06 4.92 -30.68
C ASN A 215 8.03 5.41 -29.65
N PRO A 216 7.63 6.69 -29.65
CA PRO A 216 6.75 7.25 -28.60
C PRO A 216 5.38 6.58 -28.55
N ASP A 217 4.84 6.17 -29.70
CA ASP A 217 3.50 5.59 -29.82
C ASP A 217 3.51 4.04 -29.85
N ALA A 218 4.68 3.42 -29.68
CA ALA A 218 4.76 1.96 -29.76
C ALA A 218 4.12 1.30 -28.52
N PRO A 219 3.32 0.24 -28.74
CA PRO A 219 2.74 -0.52 -27.65
C PRO A 219 3.81 -0.99 -26.63
N GLY A 220 3.53 -0.80 -25.36
CA GLY A 220 4.40 -1.24 -24.29
C GLY A 220 5.52 -0.27 -23.89
N VAL A 221 5.88 0.74 -24.70
CA VAL A 221 6.93 1.71 -24.29
C VAL A 221 6.49 2.51 -23.06
N PHE A 222 5.29 3.07 -23.07
CA PHE A 222 4.77 3.78 -21.91
C PHE A 222 4.74 2.91 -20.63
N MET A 223 4.29 1.67 -20.76
CA MET A 223 4.20 0.74 -19.60
C MET A 223 5.57 0.42 -19.00
N VAL A 224 6.56 0.15 -19.85
CA VAL A 224 7.92 -0.19 -19.40
C VAL A 224 8.63 1.04 -18.82
N THR A 225 8.46 2.22 -19.43
CA THR A 225 9.03 3.46 -18.89
C THR A 225 8.39 3.86 -17.56
N ARG A 226 7.07 3.67 -17.40
CA ARG A 226 6.37 3.83 -16.13
C ARG A 226 6.91 2.88 -15.05
N LYS A 227 7.13 1.59 -15.39
CA LYS A 227 7.76 0.62 -14.49
C LYS A 227 9.13 1.14 -14.02
N ALA A 228 9.92 1.77 -14.87
CA ALA A 228 11.22 2.34 -14.51
C ALA A 228 11.10 3.40 -13.39
N ALA A 229 10.17 4.33 -13.52
CA ALA A 229 9.93 5.34 -12.49
C ALA A 229 9.53 4.72 -11.15
N ILE A 230 8.66 3.71 -11.17
CA ILE A 230 8.23 2.98 -9.96
C ILE A 230 9.40 2.25 -9.30
N VAL A 231 10.21 1.50 -10.07
CA VAL A 231 11.38 0.76 -9.56
C VAL A 231 12.39 1.71 -8.93
N LEU A 232 12.73 2.80 -9.63
CA LEU A 232 13.65 3.82 -9.11
C LEU A 232 13.16 4.43 -7.80
N GLN A 233 11.85 4.67 -7.68
CA GLN A 233 11.24 5.19 -6.45
C GLN A 233 11.30 4.18 -5.30
N GLN A 234 11.00 2.91 -5.57
CA GLN A 234 11.06 1.83 -4.57
C GLN A 234 12.48 1.61 -4.04
N LEU A 235 13.47 1.72 -4.92
CA LEU A 235 14.88 1.61 -4.58
C LEU A 235 15.47 2.89 -3.95
N ARG A 236 14.65 3.92 -3.75
CA ARG A 236 15.04 5.21 -3.16
C ARG A 236 16.10 5.99 -3.97
N HIS A 237 16.22 5.74 -5.26
CA HIS A 237 17.01 6.56 -6.19
C HIS A 237 16.24 7.84 -6.55
N ARG A 238 16.06 8.76 -5.59
CA ARG A 238 15.14 9.92 -5.67
C ARG A 238 15.35 10.78 -6.91
N GLU A 239 16.58 11.20 -7.17
CA GLU A 239 16.90 12.04 -8.33
C GLU A 239 16.62 11.34 -9.67
N ALA A 240 17.00 10.06 -9.77
CA ALA A 240 16.75 9.28 -10.97
C ALA A 240 15.25 8.99 -11.18
N ALA A 241 14.51 8.71 -10.10
CA ALA A 241 13.05 8.53 -10.15
C ALA A 241 12.35 9.81 -10.62
N TRP A 242 12.75 10.96 -10.07
CA TRP A 242 12.24 12.26 -10.50
C TRP A 242 12.54 12.54 -11.97
N GLU A 243 13.79 12.33 -12.42
CA GLU A 243 14.17 12.54 -13.81
C GLU A 243 13.41 11.59 -14.76
N ALA A 244 13.19 10.32 -14.37
CA ALA A 244 12.36 9.39 -15.13
C ALA A 244 10.91 9.90 -15.25
N CYS A 245 10.31 10.33 -14.14
CA CYS A 245 8.95 10.89 -14.13
C CYS A 245 8.85 12.14 -15.01
N ARG A 246 9.86 13.03 -14.97
CA ARG A 246 9.90 14.22 -15.82
C ARG A 246 9.94 13.86 -17.30
N ILE A 247 10.81 12.93 -17.68
CA ILE A 247 10.95 12.47 -19.08
C ILE A 247 9.64 11.87 -19.59
N ILE A 248 9.01 11.00 -18.79
CA ILE A 248 7.75 10.33 -19.16
C ILE A 248 6.61 11.34 -19.25
N GLY A 249 6.48 12.22 -18.26
CA GLY A 249 5.44 13.24 -18.24
C GLY A 249 5.53 14.19 -19.43
N GLU A 250 6.73 14.71 -19.76
CA GLU A 250 6.94 15.57 -20.91
C GLU A 250 6.61 14.87 -22.25
N ALA A 251 6.96 13.59 -22.37
CA ALA A 251 6.75 12.85 -23.61
C ALA A 251 5.28 12.49 -23.87
N TYR A 252 4.53 12.15 -22.81
CA TYR A 252 3.21 11.54 -22.95
C TYR A 252 2.03 12.39 -22.45
N ALA A 253 2.26 13.57 -21.85
CA ALA A 253 1.17 14.44 -21.33
C ALA A 253 0.13 14.83 -22.39
N ASN A 254 0.50 14.85 -23.66
CA ASN A 254 -0.35 15.15 -24.81
C ASN A 254 -0.53 13.95 -25.75
N ASN A 255 -0.39 12.72 -25.24
CA ASN A 255 -0.59 11.53 -26.05
C ASN A 255 -2.03 11.45 -26.60
N GLN A 256 -2.18 10.81 -27.77
CA GLN A 256 -3.49 10.67 -28.43
C GLN A 256 -4.44 9.77 -27.64
N ASP A 257 -3.92 8.81 -26.89
CA ASP A 257 -4.69 8.00 -25.94
C ASP A 257 -4.98 8.83 -24.67
N PRO A 258 -6.26 9.12 -24.37
CA PRO A 258 -6.62 9.94 -23.21
C PRO A 258 -6.19 9.35 -21.87
N GLN A 259 -6.12 8.00 -21.75
CA GLN A 259 -5.70 7.32 -20.53
C GLN A 259 -4.19 7.49 -20.32
N VAL A 260 -3.40 7.26 -21.36
CA VAL A 260 -1.95 7.50 -21.34
C VAL A 260 -1.64 8.96 -21.01
N ALA A 261 -2.34 9.89 -21.66
CA ALA A 261 -2.15 11.33 -21.43
C ALA A 261 -2.52 11.73 -19.99
N ALA A 262 -3.60 11.21 -19.44
CA ALA A 262 -4.01 11.49 -18.06
C ALA A 262 -2.99 10.95 -17.05
N GLU A 263 -2.54 9.71 -17.22
CA GLU A 263 -1.54 9.10 -16.35
C GLU A 263 -0.18 9.82 -16.46
N ALA A 264 0.23 10.20 -17.66
CA ALA A 264 1.46 10.96 -17.85
C ALA A 264 1.42 12.34 -17.19
N ARG A 265 0.28 13.04 -17.22
CA ARG A 265 0.10 14.31 -16.49
C ARG A 265 0.21 14.12 -14.98
N THR A 266 -0.35 13.05 -14.43
CA THR A 266 -0.18 12.69 -13.02
C THR A 266 1.29 12.43 -12.67
N ILE A 267 2.01 11.69 -13.51
CA ILE A 267 3.45 11.45 -13.35
C ILE A 267 4.24 12.77 -13.42
N GLN A 268 3.89 13.66 -14.33
CA GLN A 268 4.53 14.97 -14.49
C GLN A 268 4.30 15.86 -13.26
N GLU A 269 3.08 15.90 -12.76
CA GLU A 269 2.73 16.62 -11.53
C GLU A 269 3.57 16.12 -10.34
N MET A 270 3.62 14.81 -10.17
CA MET A 270 4.42 14.18 -9.10
C MET A 270 5.90 14.58 -9.22
N ALA A 271 6.45 14.57 -10.43
CA ALA A 271 7.84 14.99 -10.66
C ALA A 271 8.08 16.45 -10.30
N LYS A 272 7.18 17.36 -10.68
CA LYS A 272 7.26 18.78 -10.33
C LYS A 272 7.17 19.00 -8.83
N ALA A 273 6.25 18.31 -8.15
CA ALA A 273 6.10 18.40 -6.71
C ALA A 273 7.33 17.90 -5.96
N GLN A 274 7.88 16.75 -6.36
CA GLN A 274 9.09 16.19 -5.74
C GLN A 274 10.35 17.06 -5.98
N ALA A 275 10.46 17.69 -7.15
CA ALA A 275 11.51 18.65 -7.41
C ALA A 275 11.42 19.85 -6.46
N LEU A 276 10.21 20.39 -6.29
CA LEU A 276 9.95 21.53 -5.43
C LEU A 276 10.19 21.18 -3.94
N GLU A 277 9.77 19.99 -3.49
CA GLU A 277 10.07 19.47 -2.14
C GLU A 277 11.58 19.43 -1.88
N THR A 278 12.37 19.01 -2.88
CA THR A 278 13.83 18.94 -2.78
C THR A 278 14.46 20.33 -2.81
N GLU A 279 14.06 21.20 -3.74
CA GLU A 279 14.55 22.58 -3.87
C GLU A 279 14.31 23.37 -2.58
N LEU A 280 13.17 23.21 -1.96
CA LEU A 280 12.78 23.89 -0.73
C LEU A 280 13.26 23.19 0.55
N ASP A 281 14.07 22.13 0.46
CA ASP A 281 14.59 21.37 1.61
C ASP A 281 13.49 20.93 2.57
N LEU A 282 12.44 20.28 2.05
CA LEU A 282 11.32 19.81 2.88
C LEU A 282 11.79 18.85 3.97
N ASP A 283 12.72 17.93 3.67
CA ASP A 283 13.22 16.95 4.65
C ASP A 283 13.90 17.62 5.83
N GLY A 284 14.75 18.64 5.59
CA GLY A 284 15.41 19.43 6.66
C GLY A 284 14.41 20.22 7.49
N LYS A 285 13.41 20.84 6.85
CA LYS A 285 12.37 21.59 7.53
C LYS A 285 11.45 20.69 8.37
N LEU A 286 11.10 19.50 7.87
CA LEU A 286 10.32 18.52 8.64
C LEU A 286 11.11 17.99 9.83
N LYS A 287 12.39 17.68 9.66
CA LYS A 287 13.27 17.26 10.77
C LYS A 287 13.33 18.35 11.84
N ALA A 288 13.48 19.60 11.46
CA ALA A 288 13.46 20.73 12.39
C ALA A 288 12.12 20.88 13.11
N MET A 289 10.99 20.72 12.39
CA MET A 289 9.65 20.81 12.97
C MET A 289 9.34 19.68 13.95
N LEU A 290 9.82 18.46 13.67
CA LEU A 290 9.60 17.28 14.50
C LEU A 290 10.58 17.17 15.67
N SER A 291 11.72 17.89 15.63
CA SER A 291 12.59 18.06 16.78
C SER A 291 11.92 19.04 17.77
N ASP A 292 12.09 18.83 19.09
CA ASP A 292 11.47 19.63 20.17
C ASP A 292 11.83 21.15 20.14
N GLN A 293 12.20 21.71 18.99
CA GLN A 293 12.50 23.12 18.83
C GLN A 293 11.19 23.91 18.56
N PRO A 294 10.83 24.89 19.38
CA PRO A 294 9.65 25.71 19.15
C PRO A 294 9.79 26.55 17.87
N HIS A 295 8.72 26.70 17.09
CA HIS A 295 8.56 27.61 15.95
C HIS A 295 9.09 27.14 14.59
N SER A 296 9.18 25.84 14.34
CA SER A 296 9.68 25.30 13.06
C SER A 296 8.61 24.97 11.99
N ALA A 297 7.31 25.16 12.30
CA ALA A 297 6.24 24.93 11.34
C ALA A 297 6.11 25.94 10.19
N PRO A 298 6.34 27.27 10.37
CA PRO A 298 6.24 28.21 9.27
C PRO A 298 7.06 27.84 8.02
N PRO A 299 8.31 27.34 8.12
CA PRO A 299 9.06 26.88 6.95
C PRO A 299 8.40 25.72 6.19
N VAL A 300 7.73 24.79 6.88
CA VAL A 300 6.99 23.69 6.26
C VAL A 300 5.71 24.19 5.59
N LEU A 301 5.03 25.18 6.19
CA LEU A 301 3.86 25.81 5.60
C LEU A 301 4.19 26.53 4.28
N GLU A 302 5.38 27.13 4.14
CA GLU A 302 5.81 27.73 2.88
C GLU A 302 6.02 26.68 1.78
N VAL A 303 6.55 25.51 2.09
CA VAL A 303 6.63 24.40 1.13
C VAL A 303 5.23 23.94 0.70
N LEU A 304 4.31 23.81 1.67
CA LEU A 304 2.92 23.46 1.38
C LEU A 304 2.26 24.50 0.44
N LYS A 305 2.44 25.80 0.69
CA LYS A 305 1.95 26.88 -0.19
C LYS A 305 2.51 26.75 -1.60
N ALA A 306 3.80 26.47 -1.73
CA ALA A 306 4.44 26.31 -3.02
C ALA A 306 3.91 25.09 -3.79
N LEU A 307 3.66 23.97 -3.11
CA LEU A 307 3.04 22.78 -3.71
C LEU A 307 1.61 23.06 -4.20
N LEU A 308 0.80 23.78 -3.40
CA LEU A 308 -0.56 24.14 -3.78
C LEU A 308 -0.62 25.20 -4.89
N ALA A 309 0.46 25.91 -5.15
CA ALA A 309 0.56 26.91 -6.22
C ALA A 309 0.94 26.29 -7.59
N LEU A 310 1.15 24.99 -7.69
CA LEU A 310 1.34 24.31 -8.97
C LEU A 310 0.11 24.48 -9.86
N GLU A 311 0.32 24.58 -11.17
CA GLU A 311 -0.69 24.98 -12.16
C GLU A 311 -1.96 24.13 -12.15
N SER A 312 -1.82 22.83 -11.89
CA SER A 312 -2.94 21.88 -11.82
C SER A 312 -2.68 20.83 -10.76
N PRO A 313 -2.84 21.18 -9.48
CA PRO A 313 -2.56 20.24 -8.40
C PRO A 313 -3.56 19.08 -8.43
N GLY A 314 -3.04 17.85 -8.47
CA GLY A 314 -3.80 16.61 -8.51
C GLY A 314 -3.71 15.80 -7.21
N ASP A 315 -3.90 14.48 -7.33
CA ASP A 315 -3.93 13.57 -6.19
C ASP A 315 -2.64 13.54 -5.37
N TYR A 316 -1.48 13.61 -6.05
CA TYR A 316 -0.19 13.62 -5.35
C TYR A 316 -0.07 14.86 -4.46
N VAL A 317 -0.32 16.04 -5.01
CA VAL A 317 -0.22 17.31 -4.25
C VAL A 317 -1.25 17.34 -3.13
N LEU A 318 -2.50 16.90 -3.37
CA LEU A 318 -3.51 16.79 -2.33
C LEU A 318 -3.04 15.91 -1.16
N ASN A 319 -2.52 14.72 -1.46
CA ASN A 319 -2.09 13.78 -0.43
C ASN A 319 -0.85 14.29 0.32
N ALA A 320 0.14 14.84 -0.39
CA ALA A 320 1.35 15.40 0.20
C ALA A 320 1.02 16.60 1.13
N THR A 321 0.23 17.56 0.65
CA THR A 321 -0.12 18.75 1.42
C THR A 321 -1.04 18.44 2.60
N ALA A 322 -1.99 17.52 2.46
CA ALA A 322 -2.82 17.06 3.57
C ALA A 322 -1.97 16.37 4.65
N GLN A 323 -0.97 15.58 4.24
CA GLN A 323 -0.02 14.95 5.17
C GLN A 323 0.85 15.98 5.89
N LEU A 324 1.34 17.02 5.19
CA LEU A 324 2.09 18.11 5.82
C LEU A 324 1.24 18.86 6.85
N ALA A 325 -0.02 19.15 6.53
CA ALA A 325 -0.95 19.78 7.46
C ALA A 325 -1.18 18.90 8.71
N GLN A 326 -1.33 17.59 8.54
CA GLN A 326 -1.48 16.65 9.64
C GLN A 326 -0.20 16.53 10.49
N LEU A 327 0.99 16.56 9.87
CA LEU A 327 2.26 16.55 10.62
C LEU A 327 2.44 17.83 11.44
N MET A 328 1.98 19.01 10.94
CA MET A 328 1.94 20.24 11.73
C MET A 328 1.00 20.08 12.94
N GLU A 329 -0.17 19.46 12.75
CA GLU A 329 -1.12 19.17 13.81
C GLU A 329 -0.51 18.25 14.88
N ILE A 330 0.08 17.12 14.47
CA ILE A 330 0.71 16.14 15.37
C ILE A 330 1.89 16.76 16.15
N SER A 331 2.63 17.68 15.54
CA SER A 331 3.74 18.39 16.20
C SER A 331 3.27 19.54 17.11
N GLY A 332 1.96 19.76 17.22
CA GLY A 332 1.36 20.80 18.09
C GLY A 332 1.27 22.19 17.47
N ASN A 333 1.59 22.34 16.19
CA ASN A 333 1.51 23.60 15.44
C ASN A 333 0.09 23.80 14.88
N MET A 334 -0.91 23.87 15.77
CA MET A 334 -2.33 23.85 15.42
C MET A 334 -2.77 25.04 14.56
N LYS A 335 -2.17 26.21 14.74
CA LYS A 335 -2.48 27.42 13.97
C LYS A 335 -2.07 27.25 12.51
N GLU A 336 -0.84 26.80 12.29
CA GLU A 336 -0.27 26.54 10.96
C GLU A 336 -1.00 25.38 10.26
N ALA A 337 -1.37 24.34 11.00
CA ALA A 337 -2.20 23.24 10.50
C ALA A 337 -3.57 23.73 10.01
N GLY A 338 -4.24 24.58 10.79
CA GLY A 338 -5.52 25.19 10.41
C GLY A 338 -5.42 26.07 9.16
N GLU A 339 -4.33 26.87 9.03
CA GLU A 339 -4.04 27.62 7.80
C GLU A 339 -3.81 26.69 6.62
N ALA A 340 -3.02 25.62 6.79
CA ALA A 340 -2.73 24.63 5.75
C ALA A 340 -4.00 23.95 5.23
N PHE A 341 -4.91 23.52 6.10
CA PHE A 341 -6.20 22.93 5.70
C PHE A 341 -7.09 23.93 4.95
N THR A 342 -7.06 25.20 5.32
CA THR A 342 -7.81 26.25 4.62
C THR A 342 -7.26 26.50 3.22
N LEU A 343 -5.94 26.54 3.08
CA LEU A 343 -5.27 26.69 1.79
C LEU A 343 -5.51 25.49 0.88
N LEU A 344 -5.47 24.27 1.44
CA LEU A 344 -5.75 23.03 0.73
C LEU A 344 -7.16 23.05 0.11
N GLU A 345 -8.20 23.34 0.88
CA GLU A 345 -9.57 23.44 0.36
C GLU A 345 -9.67 24.46 -0.76
N LYS A 346 -9.10 25.64 -0.56
CA LYS A 346 -9.14 26.74 -1.54
C LYS A 346 -8.46 26.35 -2.86
N ALA A 347 -7.32 25.64 -2.81
CA ALA A 347 -6.58 25.24 -3.99
C ALA A 347 -7.34 24.24 -4.87
N PHE A 348 -8.12 23.36 -4.25
CA PHE A 348 -8.87 22.32 -4.97
C PHE A 348 -10.34 22.67 -5.25
N GLN A 349 -10.88 23.76 -4.67
CA GLN A 349 -12.29 24.16 -4.82
C GLN A 349 -12.73 24.31 -6.28
N GLY A 350 -11.82 24.73 -7.17
CA GLY A 350 -12.08 24.92 -8.61
C GLY A 350 -11.61 23.76 -9.48
N SER A 351 -11.23 22.62 -8.91
CA SER A 351 -10.74 21.49 -9.68
C SER A 351 -11.79 20.97 -10.65
N PRO A 352 -11.45 20.71 -11.92
CA PRO A 352 -12.34 20.04 -12.86
C PRO A 352 -12.65 18.60 -12.46
N ASN A 353 -11.79 17.97 -11.66
CA ASN A 353 -12.06 16.68 -11.02
C ASN A 353 -12.86 16.89 -9.74
N LYS A 354 -14.18 16.61 -9.79
CA LYS A 354 -15.09 16.80 -8.66
C LYS A 354 -14.75 15.92 -7.47
N GLU A 355 -14.33 14.68 -7.70
CA GLU A 355 -13.94 13.74 -6.65
C GLU A 355 -12.73 14.28 -5.87
N LEU A 356 -11.73 14.81 -6.58
CA LEU A 356 -10.57 15.43 -5.97
C LEU A 356 -10.94 16.68 -5.12
N ALA A 357 -11.87 17.49 -5.62
CA ALA A 357 -12.37 18.66 -4.89
C ALA A 357 -13.13 18.24 -3.62
N GLU A 358 -13.97 17.22 -3.67
CA GLU A 358 -14.70 16.66 -2.55
C GLU A 358 -13.77 16.04 -1.49
N HIS A 359 -12.75 15.29 -1.93
CA HIS A 359 -11.73 14.76 -1.03
C HIS A 359 -10.95 15.88 -0.32
N ALA A 360 -10.56 16.91 -1.04
CA ALA A 360 -9.87 18.06 -0.46
C ALA A 360 -10.75 18.78 0.59
N ALA A 361 -12.01 19.03 0.24
CA ALA A 361 -12.98 19.69 1.14
C ALA A 361 -13.22 18.85 2.41
N THR A 362 -13.38 17.53 2.28
CA THR A 362 -13.57 16.62 3.42
C THR A 362 -12.37 16.61 4.35
N ARG A 363 -11.15 16.47 3.81
CA ARG A 363 -9.92 16.51 4.62
C ARG A 363 -9.72 17.84 5.32
N ALA A 364 -9.99 18.95 4.62
CA ALA A 364 -9.93 20.29 5.20
C ALA A 364 -10.98 20.49 6.30
N ALA A 365 -12.21 20.04 6.08
CA ALA A 365 -13.26 20.13 7.09
C ALA A 365 -12.90 19.32 8.35
N ASN A 366 -12.37 18.11 8.20
CA ASN A 366 -11.93 17.27 9.32
C ASN A 366 -10.78 17.92 10.08
N GLY A 367 -9.75 18.43 9.40
CA GLY A 367 -8.64 19.15 10.05
C GLY A 367 -9.12 20.39 10.83
N ARG A 368 -10.06 21.18 10.27
CA ARG A 368 -10.65 22.31 10.99
C ARG A 368 -11.46 21.89 12.23
N ARG A 369 -12.22 20.75 12.12
CA ARG A 369 -12.92 20.19 13.28
C ARG A 369 -11.94 19.83 14.39
N ARG A 370 -10.85 19.14 14.06
CA ARG A 370 -9.79 18.78 15.02
C ARG A 370 -9.18 20.02 15.67
N ALA A 371 -8.80 21.01 14.88
CA ALA A 371 -8.23 22.26 15.39
C ALA A 371 -9.19 22.98 16.33
N ALA A 372 -10.49 22.95 16.04
CA ALA A 372 -11.52 23.59 16.85
C ALA A 372 -11.82 22.84 18.17
N LEU A 373 -11.39 21.60 18.35
CA LEU A 373 -11.62 20.84 19.58
C LEU A 373 -10.83 21.38 20.78
N ILE A 374 -9.63 21.90 20.56
CA ILE A 374 -8.76 22.35 21.65
C ILE A 374 -9.47 23.42 22.51
N GLY A 375 -9.53 23.17 23.81
CA GLY A 375 -10.19 24.07 24.79
C GLY A 375 -11.71 23.96 24.82
N GLN A 376 -12.34 23.16 23.95
CA GLN A 376 -13.78 22.92 23.93
C GLN A 376 -14.17 21.73 24.81
N PRO A 377 -15.37 21.72 25.41
CA PRO A 377 -15.87 20.56 26.11
C PRO A 377 -16.14 19.38 25.13
N LEU A 378 -15.76 18.19 25.53
CA LEU A 378 -16.03 16.98 24.77
C LEU A 378 -16.67 15.93 25.69
N THR A 379 -17.76 15.34 25.22
CA THR A 379 -18.46 14.21 25.86
C THR A 379 -18.45 13.02 24.92
N VAL A 380 -18.40 11.82 25.49
CA VAL A 380 -18.50 10.56 24.77
C VAL A 380 -19.90 9.99 24.99
N ASP A 381 -20.59 9.70 23.91
CA ASP A 381 -21.90 9.05 23.92
C ASP A 381 -21.78 7.72 23.16
N GLY A 382 -22.54 6.71 23.58
CA GLY A 382 -22.56 5.41 22.90
C GLY A 382 -23.03 4.27 23.80
N THR A 383 -22.75 3.06 23.37
CA THR A 383 -23.04 1.82 24.08
C THR A 383 -21.71 1.10 24.34
N GLN A 384 -21.55 0.48 25.49
CA GLN A 384 -20.36 -0.33 25.75
C GLN A 384 -20.32 -1.55 24.81
N ALA A 385 -19.14 -2.07 24.55
CA ALA A 385 -18.97 -3.21 23.64
C ALA A 385 -19.74 -4.47 24.05
N ASP A 386 -20.10 -4.60 25.34
CA ASP A 386 -20.94 -5.68 25.88
C ASP A 386 -22.45 -5.42 25.74
N GLY A 387 -22.84 -4.25 25.19
CA GLY A 387 -24.23 -3.84 25.01
C GLY A 387 -24.83 -3.08 26.19
N SER A 388 -24.11 -2.88 27.28
CA SER A 388 -24.58 -2.08 28.42
C SER A 388 -24.54 -0.58 28.12
N PRO A 389 -25.37 0.25 28.78
CA PRO A 389 -25.30 1.69 28.62
C PRO A 389 -23.95 2.25 29.07
N PHE A 390 -23.41 3.22 28.32
CA PHE A 390 -22.23 3.97 28.72
C PHE A 390 -22.62 5.25 29.47
N ASP A 391 -22.02 5.49 30.63
CA ASP A 391 -22.25 6.69 31.44
C ASP A 391 -21.00 7.57 31.47
N TRP A 392 -21.01 8.66 30.70
CA TRP A 392 -19.96 9.67 30.71
C TRP A 392 -19.88 10.44 32.02
N GLY A 393 -20.97 10.50 32.79
CA GLY A 393 -21.01 11.19 34.09
C GLY A 393 -19.97 10.65 35.09
N ALA A 394 -19.64 9.37 35.01
CA ALA A 394 -18.63 8.71 35.85
C ALA A 394 -17.19 9.21 35.61
N TYR A 395 -16.96 9.94 34.53
CA TYR A 395 -15.65 10.47 34.11
C TYR A 395 -15.47 11.95 34.43
N GLN A 396 -16.50 12.63 34.96
CA GLN A 396 -16.42 14.05 35.31
C GLN A 396 -15.35 14.31 36.38
N GLY A 397 -14.59 15.38 36.20
CA GLY A 397 -13.50 15.79 37.10
C GLY A 397 -12.24 14.94 37.00
N LYS A 398 -12.20 13.98 36.09
CA LYS A 398 -11.02 13.15 35.79
C LYS A 398 -10.28 13.68 34.55
N VAL A 399 -9.02 13.29 34.41
CA VAL A 399 -8.29 13.42 33.15
C VAL A 399 -8.60 12.19 32.32
N VAL A 400 -9.17 12.36 31.13
CA VAL A 400 -9.66 11.25 30.31
C VAL A 400 -8.95 11.25 28.96
N LEU A 401 -8.39 10.09 28.58
CA LEU A 401 -7.92 9.85 27.23
C LEU A 401 -9.02 9.13 26.45
N VAL A 402 -9.49 9.74 25.38
CA VAL A 402 -10.38 9.11 24.41
C VAL A 402 -9.52 8.56 23.29
N ASP A 403 -9.53 7.24 23.12
CA ASP A 403 -8.73 6.48 22.13
C ASP A 403 -9.65 5.95 21.02
N PHE A 404 -9.52 6.54 19.81
CA PHE A 404 -10.20 6.02 18.62
C PHE A 404 -9.34 4.92 17.99
N TRP A 405 -9.85 3.71 17.98
CA TRP A 405 -9.11 2.51 17.57
C TRP A 405 -9.97 1.48 16.85
N ALA A 406 -9.35 0.48 16.21
CA ALA A 406 -10.03 -0.67 15.64
C ALA A 406 -9.15 -1.94 15.72
N THR A 407 -9.77 -3.11 15.65
CA THR A 407 -9.05 -4.39 15.74
C THR A 407 -8.13 -4.65 14.55
N TRP A 408 -8.43 -4.09 13.38
CA TRP A 408 -7.60 -4.16 12.16
C TRP A 408 -6.49 -3.10 12.11
N CYS A 409 -6.46 -2.17 13.06
CA CYS A 409 -5.46 -1.09 13.09
C CYS A 409 -4.18 -1.54 13.82
N GLY A 410 -3.19 -2.02 13.08
CA GLY A 410 -1.91 -2.47 13.64
C GLY A 410 -1.22 -1.44 14.55
N PRO A 411 -1.07 -0.16 14.14
CA PRO A 411 -0.50 0.89 15.00
C PRO A 411 -1.31 1.14 16.28
N CYS A 412 -2.65 1.02 16.24
CA CYS A 412 -3.48 1.15 17.45
C CYS A 412 -3.15 0.02 18.46
N LEU A 413 -3.04 -1.22 17.96
CA LEU A 413 -2.71 -2.36 18.79
C LEU A 413 -1.29 -2.25 19.41
N GLN A 414 -0.36 -1.61 18.70
CA GLN A 414 0.99 -1.34 19.21
C GLN A 414 1.00 -0.26 20.31
N GLU A 415 0.04 0.67 20.31
CA GLU A 415 -0.07 1.70 21.34
C GLU A 415 -0.72 1.18 22.65
N ILE A 416 -1.54 0.12 22.60
CA ILE A 416 -2.23 -0.46 23.78
C ILE A 416 -1.29 -0.73 24.97
N PRO A 417 -0.09 -1.32 24.82
CA PRO A 417 0.83 -1.53 25.93
C PRO A 417 1.25 -0.22 26.63
N ASN A 418 1.50 0.84 25.84
CA ASN A 418 1.83 2.16 26.37
C ASN A 418 0.64 2.77 27.13
N LEU A 419 -0.58 2.65 26.60
CA LEU A 419 -1.80 3.10 27.26
C LEU A 419 -2.02 2.35 28.58
N LYS A 420 -1.83 1.01 28.61
CA LYS A 420 -1.93 0.20 29.83
C LYS A 420 -0.94 0.66 30.90
N LYS A 421 0.33 0.87 30.52
CA LYS A 421 1.36 1.38 31.43
C LYS A 421 0.95 2.72 32.05
N ASN A 422 0.49 3.66 31.24
CA ASN A 422 0.07 4.97 31.73
C ASN A 422 -1.22 4.88 32.58
N TYR A 423 -2.16 4.03 32.21
CA TYR A 423 -3.37 3.79 32.99
C TYR A 423 -3.02 3.26 34.39
N GLU A 424 -2.16 2.26 34.49
CA GLU A 424 -1.71 1.70 35.77
C GLU A 424 -0.99 2.73 36.65
N ASN A 425 -0.18 3.60 36.05
CA ASN A 425 0.61 4.59 36.76
C ASN A 425 -0.20 5.79 37.29
N TYR A 426 -1.33 6.14 36.63
CA TYR A 426 -2.03 7.40 36.88
C TYR A 426 -3.51 7.24 37.26
N ARG A 427 -4.13 6.05 37.15
CA ARG A 427 -5.56 5.84 37.48
C ARG A 427 -5.91 6.28 38.90
N ASP A 428 -5.07 6.01 39.88
CA ASP A 428 -5.29 6.35 41.29
C ASP A 428 -5.19 7.88 41.51
N GLN A 429 -4.64 8.62 40.53
CA GLN A 429 -4.60 10.08 40.50
C GLN A 429 -5.75 10.68 39.68
N GLY A 430 -6.68 9.86 39.20
CA GLY A 430 -7.85 10.28 38.44
C GLY A 430 -7.62 10.35 36.94
N PHE A 431 -6.74 9.50 36.40
CA PHE A 431 -6.64 9.26 34.96
C PHE A 431 -7.53 8.10 34.54
N GLU A 432 -8.24 8.28 33.44
CA GLU A 432 -9.08 7.27 32.81
C GLU A 432 -8.83 7.18 31.31
N VAL A 433 -9.16 6.02 30.73
CA VAL A 433 -9.16 5.81 29.29
C VAL A 433 -10.55 5.35 28.85
N VAL A 434 -11.00 5.86 27.71
CA VAL A 434 -12.22 5.41 27.03
C VAL A 434 -11.86 5.07 25.59
N GLY A 435 -11.95 3.80 25.22
CA GLY A 435 -11.77 3.37 23.84
C GLY A 435 -13.06 3.63 23.03
N VAL A 436 -12.96 4.32 21.92
CA VAL A 436 -14.03 4.46 20.92
C VAL A 436 -13.66 3.56 19.75
N ASN A 437 -14.37 2.45 19.63
CA ASN A 437 -14.04 1.45 18.62
C ASN A 437 -14.70 1.76 17.27
N LEU A 438 -13.93 1.66 16.20
CA LEU A 438 -14.31 1.95 14.84
C LEU A 438 -14.36 0.69 13.94
N ASP A 439 -14.55 -0.50 14.52
CA ASP A 439 -14.88 -1.68 13.72
C ASP A 439 -16.31 -1.57 13.19
N GLU A 440 -16.54 -2.02 11.97
CA GLU A 440 -17.89 -2.03 11.36
C GLU A 440 -18.78 -3.12 11.97
N ASP A 441 -18.16 -4.26 12.37
CA ASP A 441 -18.85 -5.36 13.02
C ASP A 441 -18.58 -5.40 14.54
N PRO A 442 -19.59 -5.15 15.38
CA PRO A 442 -19.45 -5.19 16.84
C PRO A 442 -19.02 -6.54 17.39
N GLN A 443 -19.33 -7.64 16.70
CA GLN A 443 -18.90 -8.97 17.12
C GLN A 443 -17.37 -9.13 17.05
N THR A 444 -16.73 -8.40 16.13
CA THR A 444 -15.28 -8.43 16.00
C THR A 444 -14.60 -7.82 17.21
N VAL A 445 -15.06 -6.65 17.69
CA VAL A 445 -14.51 -6.05 18.90
C VAL A 445 -14.83 -6.87 20.14
N GLN A 446 -16.02 -7.47 20.25
CA GLN A 446 -16.38 -8.36 21.36
C GLN A 446 -15.45 -9.57 21.44
N ARG A 447 -15.19 -10.24 20.31
CA ARG A 447 -14.24 -11.36 20.22
C ARG A 447 -12.82 -10.93 20.58
N PHE A 448 -12.40 -9.77 20.12
CA PHE A 448 -11.08 -9.23 20.47
C PHE A 448 -10.96 -9.01 21.99
N LEU A 449 -11.92 -8.32 22.60
CA LEU A 449 -11.93 -8.03 24.04
C LEU A 449 -12.04 -9.29 24.91
N ALA A 450 -12.70 -10.35 24.43
CA ALA A 450 -12.73 -11.65 25.11
C ALA A 450 -11.35 -12.33 25.15
N LEU A 451 -10.54 -12.16 24.12
CA LEU A 451 -9.18 -12.72 24.01
C LEU A 451 -8.12 -11.81 24.64
N GLN A 452 -8.29 -10.51 24.51
CA GLN A 452 -7.36 -9.47 24.99
C GLN A 452 -8.14 -8.38 25.74
N PRO A 453 -8.50 -8.61 27.00
CA PRO A 453 -9.25 -7.64 27.79
C PRO A 453 -8.45 -6.36 28.01
N LEU A 454 -9.14 -5.23 27.86
CA LEU A 454 -8.63 -3.91 28.16
C LEU A 454 -9.09 -3.49 29.55
N PRO A 455 -8.26 -2.79 30.37
CA PRO A 455 -8.61 -2.39 31.71
C PRO A 455 -9.55 -1.17 31.78
N TRP A 456 -9.98 -0.67 30.65
CA TRP A 456 -10.88 0.47 30.47
C TRP A 456 -12.08 0.14 29.59
N THR A 457 -13.09 1.00 29.61
CA THR A 457 -14.32 0.82 28.85
C THR A 457 -14.08 1.06 27.35
N THR A 458 -14.64 0.19 26.53
CA THR A 458 -14.72 0.36 25.08
C THR A 458 -16.16 0.66 24.67
N VAL A 459 -16.34 1.80 23.97
CA VAL A 459 -17.62 2.28 23.45
C VAL A 459 -17.70 1.99 21.95
N VAL A 460 -18.88 1.59 21.51
CA VAL A 460 -19.24 1.36 20.11
C VAL A 460 -20.43 2.24 19.73
N SER A 461 -20.65 2.51 18.46
CA SER A 461 -21.86 3.19 18.01
C SER A 461 -23.09 2.30 18.22
N ALA A 462 -24.12 2.89 18.83
CA ALA A 462 -25.42 2.24 18.96
C ALA A 462 -26.15 2.12 17.61
N ASP A 463 -25.87 3.01 16.66
CA ASP A 463 -26.44 3.00 15.32
C ASP A 463 -25.61 2.12 14.39
N ALA A 464 -26.26 1.09 13.82
CA ALA A 464 -25.62 0.18 12.88
C ALA A 464 -25.13 0.86 11.59
N ASN A 465 -25.76 1.98 11.20
CA ASN A 465 -25.42 2.73 9.99
C ASN A 465 -24.34 3.82 10.25
N ALA A 466 -23.92 3.99 11.49
CA ALA A 466 -22.97 4.99 11.92
C ALA A 466 -21.79 4.34 12.65
N ARG A 467 -21.12 3.40 11.99
CA ARG A 467 -19.94 2.67 12.48
C ARG A 467 -18.72 3.03 11.65
N GLY A 468 -17.57 2.49 12.03
CA GLY A 468 -16.32 2.86 11.38
C GLY A 468 -16.04 4.34 11.54
N PHE A 469 -15.54 4.99 10.51
CA PHE A 469 -15.31 6.44 10.49
C PHE A 469 -16.60 7.27 10.50
N GLU A 470 -17.76 6.66 10.24
CA GLU A 470 -19.08 7.30 10.38
C GLU A 470 -19.59 7.33 11.83
N HIS A 471 -18.84 6.80 12.78
CA HIS A 471 -19.17 6.89 14.20
C HIS A 471 -19.40 8.38 14.59
N PRO A 472 -20.54 8.74 15.23
CA PRO A 472 -20.90 10.14 15.45
C PRO A 472 -19.81 10.96 16.15
N LEU A 473 -19.12 10.35 17.11
CA LEU A 473 -18.01 11.01 17.80
C LEU A 473 -16.78 11.15 16.89
N ALA A 474 -16.50 10.18 16.02
CA ALA A 474 -15.40 10.27 15.06
C ALA A 474 -15.64 11.41 14.06
N VAL A 475 -16.86 11.50 13.51
CA VAL A 475 -17.28 12.61 12.63
C VAL A 475 -17.19 13.95 13.36
N LYS A 476 -17.71 14.03 14.61
CA LYS A 476 -17.64 15.24 15.44
C LYS A 476 -16.21 15.70 15.67
N CYS A 477 -15.32 14.75 15.96
CA CYS A 477 -13.90 15.03 16.20
C CYS A 477 -13.07 15.18 14.92
N GLY A 478 -13.64 14.94 13.73
CA GLY A 478 -12.92 15.01 12.45
C GLY A 478 -11.88 13.91 12.30
N VAL A 479 -12.17 12.70 12.83
CA VAL A 479 -11.27 11.56 12.74
C VAL A 479 -11.33 10.97 11.33
N ASP A 480 -10.22 10.99 10.62
CA ASP A 480 -10.06 10.45 9.27
C ASP A 480 -8.92 9.41 9.17
N ALA A 481 -8.21 9.20 10.28
CA ALA A 481 -7.18 8.17 10.44
C ALA A 481 -7.06 7.75 11.90
N ILE A 482 -6.67 6.52 12.18
CA ILE A 482 -6.41 5.97 13.51
C ILE A 482 -5.00 5.35 13.60
N PRO A 483 -4.35 5.38 14.81
CA PRO A 483 -4.89 5.82 16.09
C PRO A 483 -5.10 7.33 16.18
N PHE A 484 -6.20 7.77 16.80
CA PHE A 484 -6.44 9.16 17.11
C PHE A 484 -6.76 9.30 18.59
N LEU A 485 -5.95 10.08 19.30
CA LEU A 485 -5.98 10.20 20.75
C LEU A 485 -6.35 11.63 21.15
N VAL A 486 -7.37 11.76 22.01
CA VAL A 486 -7.86 13.04 22.54
C VAL A 486 -7.73 13.06 24.05
N LEU A 487 -6.90 13.95 24.59
CA LEU A 487 -6.74 14.11 26.03
C LEU A 487 -7.66 15.21 26.56
N ILE A 488 -8.52 14.88 27.51
CA ILE A 488 -9.49 15.77 28.14
C ILE A 488 -8.99 16.08 29.55
N GLY A 489 -8.99 17.35 29.93
CA GLY A 489 -8.61 17.81 31.26
C GLY A 489 -9.72 17.58 32.28
N ARG A 490 -9.43 17.81 33.59
CA ARG A 490 -10.40 17.71 34.68
C ARG A 490 -11.59 18.64 34.55
N ASP A 491 -11.42 19.73 33.78
CA ASP A 491 -12.47 20.69 33.43
C ASP A 491 -13.40 20.23 32.30
N GLY A 492 -13.22 19.00 31.81
CA GLY A 492 -13.99 18.41 30.72
C GLY A 492 -13.65 18.98 29.33
N LYS A 493 -12.59 19.77 29.20
CA LYS A 493 -12.17 20.37 27.92
C LYS A 493 -11.02 19.59 27.30
N VAL A 494 -10.98 19.58 25.98
CA VAL A 494 -9.88 19.00 25.20
C VAL A 494 -8.58 19.76 25.47
N ASN A 495 -7.61 19.09 26.05
CA ASN A 495 -6.30 19.65 26.37
C ASN A 495 -5.29 19.44 25.24
N ALA A 496 -5.31 18.27 24.60
CA ALA A 496 -4.37 17.95 23.54
C ALA A 496 -4.93 16.85 22.62
N LEU A 497 -4.44 16.82 21.38
CA LEU A 497 -4.68 15.79 20.37
C LEU A 497 -3.38 15.04 20.07
N HIS A 498 -3.48 13.83 19.48
CA HIS A 498 -2.34 13.03 19.04
C HIS A 498 -1.29 12.78 20.14
N VAL A 499 -1.74 12.50 21.34
CA VAL A 499 -0.90 12.35 22.53
C VAL A 499 -0.58 10.88 22.82
N GLY A 500 0.07 10.19 21.90
CA GLY A 500 0.58 8.83 22.10
C GLY A 500 2.05 8.77 22.57
N GLY A 501 2.52 7.58 22.90
CA GLY A 501 3.91 7.32 23.29
C GLY A 501 4.36 8.17 24.49
N GLU A 502 5.59 8.65 24.47
CA GLU A 502 6.17 9.49 25.53
C GLU A 502 5.45 10.83 25.73
N LYS A 503 4.75 11.34 24.68
CA LYS A 503 4.01 12.60 24.80
C LYS A 503 2.86 12.47 25.81
N LEU A 504 2.22 11.30 25.88
CA LEU A 504 1.16 11.04 26.85
C LEU A 504 1.69 11.11 28.27
N GLU A 505 2.78 10.43 28.58
CA GLU A 505 3.40 10.43 29.90
C GLU A 505 3.78 11.85 30.36
N LYS A 506 4.44 12.63 29.48
CA LYS A 506 4.79 14.04 29.74
C LYS A 506 3.54 14.90 30.03
N LYS A 507 2.45 14.71 29.28
CA LYS A 507 1.20 15.46 29.48
C LYS A 507 0.49 15.07 30.76
N LEU A 508 0.45 13.77 31.09
CA LEU A 508 -0.14 13.28 32.34
C LEU A 508 0.63 13.81 33.56
N ALA A 509 1.97 13.80 33.52
CA ALA A 509 2.80 14.37 34.58
C ALA A 509 2.51 15.86 34.81
N LEU A 510 2.23 16.63 33.74
CA LEU A 510 1.85 18.04 33.85
C LEU A 510 0.45 18.25 34.46
N LEU A 511 -0.51 17.37 34.15
CA LEU A 511 -1.90 17.51 34.58
C LEU A 511 -2.18 16.87 35.95
N LEU A 512 -1.45 15.84 36.33
CA LEU A 512 -1.69 15.01 37.51
C LEU A 512 -0.53 15.03 38.52
N GLY A 513 0.65 15.48 38.13
CA GLY A 513 1.88 15.31 38.88
C GLY A 513 2.67 14.08 38.44
N SER A 514 3.84 13.84 39.06
CA SER A 514 4.67 12.67 38.72
C SER A 514 3.91 11.37 38.97
N ALA A 515 4.16 10.34 38.17
CA ALA A 515 3.58 9.02 38.35
C ALA A 515 3.78 8.51 39.79
N ALA A 516 2.80 7.83 40.35
CA ALA A 516 2.94 7.16 41.62
C ALA A 516 4.11 6.17 41.52
N GLN A 517 5.08 6.29 42.44
CA GLN A 517 6.14 5.27 42.50
C GLN A 517 5.50 3.90 42.74
N PRO A 518 5.86 2.86 42.00
CA PRO A 518 5.41 1.51 42.32
C PRO A 518 5.80 1.22 43.76
N PRO A 519 4.92 0.57 44.55
CA PRO A 519 5.23 0.22 45.91
C PRO A 519 6.56 -0.52 45.95
N THR A 520 7.51 0.02 46.71
CA THR A 520 8.81 -0.61 46.91
C THR A 520 8.53 -2.05 47.33
N PRO A 521 9.03 -3.09 46.66
CA PRO A 521 8.80 -4.46 47.10
C PRO A 521 9.25 -4.55 48.55
N ALA A 522 8.33 -5.00 49.40
CA ALA A 522 8.65 -5.21 50.82
C ALA A 522 9.94 -6.00 50.91
N PRO A 523 10.88 -5.61 51.79
CA PRO A 523 12.17 -6.29 51.88
C PRO A 523 11.86 -7.79 52.10
N SER A 524 12.31 -8.61 51.17
CA SER A 524 12.21 -10.06 51.25
C SER A 524 12.71 -10.48 52.62
N ALA A 525 11.83 -11.07 53.44
CA ALA A 525 12.23 -11.59 54.73
C ALA A 525 13.46 -12.48 54.53
N ALA A 526 14.54 -12.12 55.20
CA ALA A 526 15.76 -12.91 55.18
C ALA A 526 15.43 -14.38 55.51
N PRO A 527 16.02 -15.35 54.83
CA PRO A 527 15.77 -16.75 55.13
C PRO A 527 16.12 -17.02 56.57
N THR A 528 15.10 -17.37 57.38
CA THR A 528 15.29 -17.83 58.74
C THR A 528 16.13 -19.09 58.67
N THR A 529 17.32 -19.03 59.19
CA THR A 529 18.20 -20.18 59.40
C THR A 529 17.47 -21.21 60.26
N PRO A 530 17.35 -22.47 59.85
CA PRO A 530 16.75 -23.50 60.68
C PRO A 530 17.58 -23.70 61.96
N PRO A 531 16.94 -23.96 63.13
CA PRO A 531 17.65 -24.15 64.39
C PRO A 531 18.58 -25.36 64.30
N ALA A 532 19.78 -25.19 64.84
CA ALA A 532 20.83 -26.21 64.87
C ALA A 532 20.33 -27.43 65.67
N LYS A 533 20.50 -28.61 65.09
CA LYS A 533 20.20 -29.92 65.68
C LYS A 533 21.06 -30.11 66.95
N PRO A 534 20.48 -30.49 68.11
CA PRO A 534 21.25 -30.70 69.30
C PRO A 534 22.22 -31.88 69.13
N ALA A 535 23.45 -31.70 69.64
CA ALA A 535 24.50 -32.68 69.58
C ALA A 535 24.11 -33.88 70.53
N ALA A 536 24.30 -35.09 70.05
CA ALA A 536 24.14 -36.30 70.78
C ALA A 536 25.21 -36.43 71.88
N PRO A 537 24.88 -36.96 73.11
CA PRO A 537 25.86 -37.11 74.17
C PRO A 537 26.85 -38.23 73.81
N GLY A 538 28.15 -37.96 74.04
CA GLY A 538 29.20 -38.92 73.85
C GLY A 538 29.10 -40.09 74.82
N ALA A 539 29.24 -41.30 74.32
CA ALA A 539 29.47 -42.50 75.09
C ALA A 539 30.95 -42.62 75.38
N SER A 540 31.30 -42.49 76.61
CA SER A 540 32.58 -42.90 77.13
C SER A 540 32.56 -44.42 77.31
N GLY A 541 33.61 -45.09 76.83
CA GLY A 541 33.89 -46.48 77.01
C GLY A 541 35.19 -46.84 76.33
#